data_81777284da500c0db1159fbafea150a9
#
_entry.id   81777284da500c0db1159fbafea150a9
#
_cell.length_a   1.000
_cell.length_b   1.000
_cell.length_c   1.000
_cell.angle_alpha   90.00
_cell.angle_beta   90.00
_cell.angle_gamma   90.00
#
_symmetry.space_group_name_H-M   'P 1'
#
loop_
_entity.id
_entity.type
_entity.pdbx_description
1 polymer ?
#
loop_
_entity_poly.entity_id
_entity_poly.type
_entity_poly.pdbx_seq_one_letter_code
_entity_poly.pdbx_strand_id
1 'polypeptide(L)'
;MSFLNKSIIVGLSALGIALSVNPAIAGKNTEAISSDSNLTLDFNEQTHLEFMCEEEKLARDVYITLGARHPESTIFGRIDDSEERHKCSVADMLEKYGVPNPSTNDNVGVFTGEAYGWYFTERYNALVEKGTATVLDALYVGAFIEELDMLDINQCPKVIVNIDNGINDVSECGKIYTDKPDIQRLYGSLLEGSENHLRAYVLNIEKKIGEGNYTAQVLTQEQVDAILGR
;
A
#
# COMPACT_ATOMS: atom_id res chain seq x y z
N MET A 1 -18.80 1.46 -67.21
CA MET A 1 -18.01 0.53 -68.04
C MET A 1 -17.64 -0.57 -67.12
N SER A 2 -18.47 -1.65 -66.91
CA SER A 2 -18.58 -2.85 -67.81
C SER A 2 -17.23 -3.52 -68.04
N PHE A 3 -16.96 -4.70 -67.63
CA PHE A 3 -17.50 -6.07 -67.84
C PHE A 3 -16.85 -7.05 -66.89
N LEU A 4 -17.54 -7.88 -66.20
CA LEU A 4 -18.07 -9.21 -66.53
C LEU A 4 -17.06 -10.34 -66.72
N ASN A 5 -17.18 -11.35 -65.82
CA ASN A 5 -17.33 -12.79 -66.06
C ASN A 5 -16.11 -13.62 -66.49
N LYS A 6 -15.87 -14.74 -65.85
CA LYS A 6 -16.63 -16.02 -65.97
C LYS A 6 -16.06 -17.13 -65.06
N SER A 7 -16.97 -17.86 -64.53
CA SER A 7 -16.81 -19.20 -63.95
C SER A 7 -16.35 -20.24 -64.96
N ILE A 8 -15.70 -21.34 -64.52
CA ILE A 8 -15.90 -22.68 -65.03
C ILE A 8 -15.67 -23.72 -63.90
N ILE A 9 -16.65 -24.56 -63.78
CA ILE A 9 -16.76 -25.80 -63.00
C ILE A 9 -16.22 -26.96 -63.78
N VAL A 10 -15.83 -28.06 -63.17
CA VAL A 10 -15.87 -29.54 -63.50
C VAL A 10 -14.74 -30.22 -62.72
N GLY A 11 -14.82 -31.23 -61.98
CA GLY A 11 -15.81 -32.26 -61.72
C GLY A 11 -15.11 -33.52 -61.25
N LEU A 12 -15.77 -34.23 -60.40
CA LEU A 12 -15.85 -35.66 -60.15
C LEU A 12 -14.63 -36.54 -59.80
N SER A 13 -14.68 -37.07 -58.63
CA SER A 13 -14.81 -38.47 -58.13
C SER A 13 -13.59 -39.37 -58.13
N ALA A 14 -13.32 -39.90 -56.93
CA ALA A 14 -13.18 -41.34 -56.74
C ALA A 14 -13.16 -41.72 -55.24
N LEU A 15 -13.95 -42.70 -54.98
CA LEU A 15 -14.17 -43.48 -53.78
C LEU A 15 -12.90 -44.16 -53.28
N GLY A 16 -12.61 -44.08 -51.98
CA GLY A 16 -11.60 -44.86 -51.29
C GLY A 16 -12.02 -45.12 -49.84
N ILE A 17 -12.53 -46.29 -49.59
CA ILE A 17 -12.84 -46.82 -48.25
C ILE A 17 -11.52 -47.20 -47.59
N ALA A 18 -11.22 -46.66 -46.44
CA ALA A 18 -10.18 -47.15 -45.56
C ALA A 18 -10.66 -47.12 -44.10
N LEU A 19 -10.47 -48.25 -43.50
CA LEU A 19 -10.91 -48.73 -42.20
C LEU A 19 -10.47 -47.85 -41.04
N SER A 20 -11.37 -47.71 -40.10
CA SER A 20 -11.21 -47.09 -38.80
C SER A 20 -10.23 -47.86 -37.91
N VAL A 21 -9.25 -47.18 -37.36
CA VAL A 21 -8.61 -47.55 -36.10
C VAL A 21 -8.69 -46.32 -35.20
N ASN A 22 -9.53 -46.41 -34.19
CA ASN A 22 -9.57 -45.46 -33.10
C ASN A 22 -8.39 -45.70 -32.15
N PRO A 23 -7.49 -44.77 -31.91
CA PRO A 23 -6.79 -44.73 -30.65
C PRO A 23 -7.62 -43.88 -29.66
N ALA A 24 -8.04 -44.51 -28.60
CA ALA A 24 -8.56 -43.79 -27.44
C ALA A 24 -7.50 -42.82 -26.94
N ILE A 25 -7.65 -41.53 -27.27
CA ILE A 25 -6.91 -40.46 -26.64
C ILE A 25 -7.62 -40.24 -25.30
N ALA A 26 -6.96 -40.73 -24.25
CA ALA A 26 -7.28 -40.34 -22.88
C ALA A 26 -7.45 -38.83 -22.82
N GLY A 27 -8.66 -38.37 -22.54
CA GLY A 27 -8.95 -36.96 -22.25
C GLY A 27 -8.07 -36.54 -21.10
N LYS A 28 -7.09 -35.69 -21.38
CA LYS A 28 -6.57 -34.84 -20.35
C LYS A 28 -7.73 -33.94 -19.91
N ASN A 29 -8.24 -34.24 -18.72
CA ASN A 29 -8.98 -33.25 -17.97
C ASN A 29 -8.13 -31.99 -17.94
N THR A 30 -8.47 -31.01 -18.73
CA THR A 30 -8.19 -29.61 -18.40
C THR A 30 -9.02 -29.34 -17.16
N GLU A 31 -8.45 -29.59 -16.01
CA GLU A 31 -8.95 -28.99 -14.80
C GLU A 31 -9.03 -27.50 -15.14
N ALA A 32 -10.26 -26.97 -15.16
CA ALA A 32 -10.48 -25.56 -15.12
C ALA A 32 -9.71 -25.10 -13.89
N ILE A 33 -8.71 -24.24 -14.09
CA ILE A 33 -8.07 -23.50 -13.01
C ILE A 33 -9.25 -22.77 -12.37
N SER A 34 -9.73 -23.30 -11.25
CA SER A 34 -10.60 -22.54 -10.37
C SER A 34 -9.79 -21.30 -10.05
N SER A 35 -10.20 -20.16 -10.54
CA SER A 35 -9.70 -18.87 -10.06
C SER A 35 -9.96 -18.88 -8.57
N ASP A 36 -8.89 -19.06 -7.81
CA ASP A 36 -8.96 -19.08 -6.36
C ASP A 36 -9.47 -17.69 -5.96
N SER A 37 -10.72 -17.62 -5.53
CA SER A 37 -11.36 -16.37 -5.13
C SER A 37 -10.62 -15.69 -3.97
N ASN A 38 -9.67 -16.40 -3.36
CA ASN A 38 -8.73 -15.90 -2.36
C ASN A 38 -7.56 -15.08 -2.95
N LEU A 39 -7.33 -15.09 -4.26
CA LEU A 39 -6.22 -14.39 -4.91
C LEU A 39 -6.64 -13.08 -5.61
N THR A 40 -7.86 -12.63 -5.42
CA THR A 40 -8.33 -11.35 -5.97
C THR A 40 -8.66 -10.39 -4.84
N LEU A 41 -8.18 -9.15 -4.95
CA LEU A 41 -8.61 -8.05 -4.12
C LEU A 41 -9.92 -7.49 -4.67
N ASP A 42 -10.79 -7.03 -3.79
CA ASP A 42 -11.83 -6.11 -4.21
C ASP A 42 -11.27 -4.69 -4.39
N PHE A 43 -12.11 -3.79 -4.86
CA PHE A 43 -11.69 -2.41 -5.13
C PHE A 43 -11.20 -1.69 -3.86
N ASN A 44 -11.83 -1.92 -2.73
CA ASN A 44 -11.53 -1.25 -1.47
C ASN A 44 -10.21 -1.75 -0.89
N GLU A 45 -9.98 -3.06 -0.94
CA GLU A 45 -8.71 -3.68 -0.52
C GLU A 45 -7.54 -3.20 -1.38
N GLN A 46 -7.73 -3.16 -2.72
CA GLN A 46 -6.72 -2.67 -3.65
C GLN A 46 -6.40 -1.20 -3.39
N THR A 47 -7.42 -0.36 -3.33
CA THR A 47 -7.29 1.09 -3.10
C THR A 47 -6.52 1.37 -1.81
N HIS A 48 -6.81 0.62 -0.74
CA HIS A 48 -6.15 0.80 0.53
C HIS A 48 -4.68 0.35 0.50
N LEU A 49 -4.36 -0.79 -0.11
CA LEU A 49 -2.98 -1.26 -0.24
C LEU A 49 -2.13 -0.31 -1.10
N GLU A 50 -2.69 0.22 -2.20
CA GLU A 50 -2.02 1.24 -3.01
C GLU A 50 -1.72 2.50 -2.19
N PHE A 51 -2.69 2.95 -1.38
CA PHE A 51 -2.50 4.09 -0.49
C PHE A 51 -1.41 3.82 0.54
N MET A 52 -1.45 2.69 1.25
CA MET A 52 -0.46 2.33 2.27
C MET A 52 0.96 2.24 1.70
N CYS A 53 1.13 1.77 0.45
CA CYS A 53 2.45 1.74 -0.19
C CYS A 53 3.08 3.13 -0.33
N GLU A 54 2.29 4.16 -0.65
CA GLU A 54 2.77 5.53 -0.73
C GLU A 54 2.87 6.19 0.66
N GLU A 55 2.08 5.76 1.63
CA GLU A 55 2.15 6.27 3.01
C GLU A 55 3.42 5.83 3.72
N GLU A 56 3.80 4.56 3.63
CA GLU A 56 5.08 4.06 4.14
C GLU A 56 6.28 4.77 3.46
N LYS A 57 6.15 5.04 2.15
CA LYS A 57 7.14 5.86 1.45
C LYS A 57 7.18 7.29 1.98
N LEU A 58 6.03 7.90 2.29
CA LEU A 58 5.95 9.24 2.87
C LEU A 58 6.70 9.29 4.21
N ALA A 59 6.44 8.32 5.11
CA ALA A 59 7.10 8.22 6.40
C ALA A 59 8.63 8.14 6.23
N ARG A 60 9.11 7.17 5.42
CA ARG A 60 10.53 7.03 5.08
C ARG A 60 11.14 8.34 4.58
N ASP A 61 10.53 8.95 3.58
CA ASP A 61 11.09 10.11 2.90
C ASP A 61 11.16 11.35 3.80
N VAL A 62 10.15 11.54 4.66
CA VAL A 62 10.16 12.58 5.69
C VAL A 62 11.27 12.33 6.69
N TYR A 63 11.46 11.09 7.14
CA TYR A 63 12.51 10.75 8.12
C TYR A 63 13.91 10.90 7.55
N ILE A 64 14.16 10.50 6.31
CA ILE A 64 15.43 10.77 5.60
C ILE A 64 15.70 12.28 5.57
N THR A 65 14.69 13.08 5.20
CA THR A 65 14.85 14.54 5.06
C THR A 65 15.06 15.22 6.39
N LEU A 66 14.26 14.90 7.42
CA LEU A 66 14.40 15.48 8.75
C LEU A 66 15.67 14.97 9.46
N GLY A 67 16.08 13.74 9.25
CA GLY A 67 17.35 13.19 9.72
C GLY A 67 18.56 13.95 9.16
N ALA A 68 18.53 14.28 7.87
CA ALA A 68 19.58 15.09 7.24
C ALA A 68 19.60 16.55 7.77
N ARG A 69 18.42 17.08 8.18
CA ARG A 69 18.29 18.43 8.78
C ARG A 69 18.76 18.48 10.24
N HIS A 70 18.57 17.40 10.96
CA HIS A 70 18.84 17.28 12.40
C HIS A 70 19.76 16.09 12.70
N PRO A 71 21.03 16.11 12.21
CA PRO A 71 21.94 14.97 12.31
C PRO A 71 22.33 14.61 13.75
N GLU A 72 22.08 15.50 14.71
CA GLU A 72 22.23 15.24 16.14
C GLU A 72 21.17 14.27 16.69
N SER A 73 20.07 14.03 15.96
CA SER A 73 18.99 13.14 16.33
C SER A 73 19.06 11.84 15.52
N THR A 74 19.72 10.81 16.06
CA THR A 74 19.95 9.54 15.35
C THR A 74 18.71 8.66 15.20
N ILE A 75 17.56 9.08 15.74
CA ILE A 75 16.32 8.31 15.68
C ILE A 75 15.81 8.16 14.24
N PHE A 76 15.88 9.25 13.45
CA PHE A 76 15.38 9.26 12.09
C PHE A 76 16.05 8.20 11.21
N GLY A 77 17.40 8.13 11.22
CA GLY A 77 18.17 7.16 10.45
C GLY A 77 18.09 5.70 10.96
N ARG A 78 17.26 5.42 11.96
CA ARG A 78 16.93 4.04 12.39
C ARG A 78 15.53 3.65 11.98
N ILE A 79 14.65 4.65 11.95
CA ILE A 79 13.23 4.45 11.62
C ILE A 79 13.04 4.45 10.10
N ASP A 80 13.74 5.32 9.33
CA ASP A 80 13.67 5.33 7.87
C ASP A 80 14.05 3.97 7.24
N ASP A 81 15.05 3.27 7.79
CA ASP A 81 15.38 1.89 7.42
C ASP A 81 14.23 0.91 7.71
N SER A 82 13.41 1.17 8.72
CA SER A 82 12.22 0.38 9.05
C SER A 82 11.10 0.64 8.05
N GLU A 83 10.85 1.91 7.74
CA GLU A 83 9.83 2.31 6.78
C GLU A 83 10.14 1.83 5.35
N GLU A 84 11.44 1.74 4.99
CA GLU A 84 11.82 1.07 3.74
C GLU A 84 11.36 -0.40 3.71
N ARG A 85 11.48 -1.13 4.82
CA ARG A 85 10.99 -2.52 4.92
C ARG A 85 9.48 -2.60 4.91
N HIS A 86 8.79 -1.67 5.56
CA HIS A 86 7.33 -1.57 5.54
C HIS A 86 6.84 -1.34 4.11
N LYS A 87 7.35 -0.33 3.43
CA LYS A 87 7.06 -0.03 2.01
C LYS A 87 7.27 -1.25 1.11
N CYS A 88 8.42 -1.94 1.26
CA CYS A 88 8.69 -3.15 0.49
C CYS A 88 7.68 -4.27 0.79
N SER A 89 7.28 -4.44 2.05
CA SER A 89 6.31 -5.47 2.42
C SER A 89 4.91 -5.20 1.83
N VAL A 90 4.50 -3.94 1.74
CA VAL A 90 3.25 -3.56 1.06
C VAL A 90 3.38 -3.76 -0.45
N ALA A 91 4.52 -3.37 -1.05
CA ALA A 91 4.79 -3.57 -2.48
C ALA A 91 4.78 -5.07 -2.87
N ASP A 92 5.38 -5.94 -2.05
CA ASP A 92 5.35 -7.39 -2.22
C ASP A 92 3.91 -7.94 -2.15
N MET A 93 3.07 -7.36 -1.31
CA MET A 93 1.66 -7.75 -1.23
C MET A 93 0.89 -7.32 -2.47
N LEU A 94 1.11 -6.10 -2.99
CA LEU A 94 0.55 -5.64 -4.26
C LEU A 94 0.97 -6.57 -5.41
N GLU A 95 2.25 -6.91 -5.51
CA GLU A 95 2.78 -7.83 -6.53
C GLU A 95 2.11 -9.21 -6.43
N LYS A 96 1.97 -9.76 -5.22
CA LYS A 96 1.30 -11.04 -4.97
C LYS A 96 -0.12 -11.08 -5.54
N TYR A 97 -0.84 -9.97 -5.45
CA TYR A 97 -2.21 -9.85 -5.97
C TYR A 97 -2.27 -9.33 -7.41
N GLY A 98 -1.12 -9.12 -8.06
CA GLY A 98 -1.06 -8.63 -9.44
C GLY A 98 -1.45 -7.17 -9.61
N VAL A 99 -1.39 -6.38 -8.53
CA VAL A 99 -1.69 -4.95 -8.52
C VAL A 99 -0.40 -4.17 -8.80
N PRO A 100 -0.40 -3.22 -9.74
CA PRO A 100 0.76 -2.39 -10.01
C PRO A 100 1.17 -1.57 -8.78
N ASN A 101 2.48 -1.51 -8.50
CA ASN A 101 3.00 -0.66 -7.44
C ASN A 101 2.85 0.83 -7.82
N PRO A 102 2.12 1.64 -7.05
CA PRO A 102 1.95 3.07 -7.34
C PRO A 102 3.23 3.88 -7.17
N SER A 103 4.13 3.41 -6.29
CA SER A 103 5.41 4.06 -5.98
C SER A 103 6.50 3.62 -6.96
N THR A 104 6.43 4.11 -8.20
CA THR A 104 7.39 3.75 -9.28
C THR A 104 8.67 4.57 -9.27
N ASN A 105 8.73 5.64 -8.48
CA ASN A 105 9.91 6.50 -8.33
C ASN A 105 10.36 6.52 -6.87
N ASP A 106 11.57 6.02 -6.62
CA ASP A 106 12.11 5.87 -5.26
C ASP A 106 12.88 7.10 -4.75
N ASN A 107 12.96 8.17 -5.54
CA ASN A 107 13.56 9.43 -5.10
C ASN A 107 12.75 10.03 -3.93
N VAL A 108 13.48 10.56 -2.96
CA VAL A 108 12.89 11.19 -1.76
C VAL A 108 11.98 12.36 -2.16
N GLY A 109 10.77 12.35 -1.62
CA GLY A 109 9.75 13.39 -1.86
C GLY A 109 9.05 13.33 -3.22
N VAL A 110 9.26 12.25 -4.00
CA VAL A 110 8.62 12.06 -5.32
C VAL A 110 7.57 10.96 -5.22
N PHE A 111 6.30 11.33 -5.38
CA PHE A 111 5.16 10.41 -5.33
C PHE A 111 4.48 10.35 -6.69
N THR A 112 4.37 9.14 -7.24
CA THR A 112 3.95 8.90 -8.63
C THR A 112 2.61 8.18 -8.77
N GLY A 113 1.98 7.80 -7.67
CA GLY A 113 0.67 7.16 -7.68
C GLY A 113 -0.38 8.05 -8.35
N GLU A 114 -1.07 7.50 -9.34
CA GLU A 114 -2.07 8.25 -10.12
C GLU A 114 -3.20 8.77 -9.23
N ALA A 115 -3.64 7.96 -8.27
CA ALA A 115 -4.76 8.32 -7.39
C ALA A 115 -4.35 9.30 -6.27
N TYR A 116 -3.20 9.09 -5.61
CA TYR A 116 -2.86 9.81 -4.37
C TYR A 116 -1.49 10.52 -4.40
N GLY A 117 -0.71 10.43 -5.45
CA GLY A 117 0.61 11.06 -5.53
C GLY A 117 0.58 12.57 -5.29
N TRP A 118 -0.49 13.25 -5.71
CA TRP A 118 -0.71 14.68 -5.40
C TRP A 118 -0.84 14.91 -3.88
N TYR A 119 -1.61 14.09 -3.19
CA TYR A 119 -1.83 14.17 -1.75
C TYR A 119 -0.54 13.93 -0.97
N PHE A 120 0.21 12.88 -1.30
CA PHE A 120 1.47 12.58 -0.64
C PHE A 120 2.55 13.63 -0.91
N THR A 121 2.57 14.22 -2.10
CA THR A 121 3.46 15.36 -2.42
C THR A 121 3.17 16.57 -1.52
N GLU A 122 1.90 16.94 -1.35
CA GLU A 122 1.50 18.03 -0.46
C GLU A 122 1.83 17.72 1.00
N ARG A 123 1.55 16.49 1.45
CA ARG A 123 1.84 16.04 2.82
C ARG A 123 3.32 16.05 3.13
N TYR A 124 4.15 15.51 2.23
CA TYR A 124 5.60 15.53 2.38
C TYR A 124 6.13 16.95 2.58
N ASN A 125 5.75 17.87 1.71
CA ASN A 125 6.19 19.25 1.80
C ASN A 125 5.78 19.91 3.12
N ALA A 126 4.52 19.73 3.54
CA ALA A 126 4.00 20.30 4.78
C ALA A 126 4.67 19.72 6.03
N LEU A 127 4.91 18.40 6.06
CA LEU A 127 5.56 17.72 7.18
C LEU A 127 7.05 18.12 7.31
N VAL A 128 7.76 18.18 6.18
CA VAL A 128 9.16 18.63 6.15
C VAL A 128 9.26 20.09 6.59
N GLU A 129 8.39 20.98 6.10
CA GLU A 129 8.35 22.38 6.54
C GLU A 129 8.14 22.48 8.05
N LYS A 130 7.14 21.76 8.59
CA LYS A 130 6.81 21.73 10.02
C LYS A 130 7.97 21.23 10.89
N GLY A 131 8.70 20.21 10.43
CA GLY A 131 9.81 19.60 11.18
C GLY A 131 11.17 20.29 11.02
N THR A 132 11.29 21.29 10.14
CA THR A 132 12.59 21.86 9.78
C THR A 132 13.19 22.77 10.86
N ALA A 133 12.38 23.46 11.68
CA ALA A 133 12.84 24.53 12.55
C ALA A 133 13.68 24.02 13.74
N THR A 134 13.23 22.98 14.42
CA THR A 134 13.93 22.40 15.58
C THR A 134 13.84 20.88 15.60
N VAL A 135 14.80 20.24 16.31
CA VAL A 135 14.73 18.78 16.56
C VAL A 135 13.43 18.39 17.25
N LEU A 136 12.90 19.24 18.12
CA LEU A 136 11.64 18.96 18.82
C LEU A 136 10.47 18.94 17.84
N ASP A 137 10.41 19.91 16.93
CA ASP A 137 9.38 19.93 15.87
C ASP A 137 9.47 18.68 14.98
N ALA A 138 10.70 18.31 14.59
CA ALA A 138 10.93 17.10 13.80
C ALA A 138 10.45 15.82 14.53
N LEU A 139 10.73 15.70 15.83
CA LEU A 139 10.27 14.57 16.64
C LEU A 139 8.73 14.52 16.74
N TYR A 140 8.08 15.67 16.88
CA TYR A 140 6.62 15.76 16.86
C TYR A 140 6.03 15.40 15.50
N VAL A 141 6.71 15.73 14.39
CA VAL A 141 6.32 15.27 13.05
C VAL A 141 6.42 13.76 12.96
N GLY A 142 7.51 13.16 13.46
CA GLY A 142 7.62 11.71 13.50
C GLY A 142 6.48 11.05 14.29
N ALA A 143 6.25 11.49 15.52
CA ALA A 143 5.16 10.96 16.34
C ALA A 143 3.77 11.14 15.69
N PHE A 144 3.55 12.26 14.99
CA PHE A 144 2.32 12.50 14.23
C PHE A 144 2.13 11.51 13.10
N ILE A 145 3.19 11.21 12.35
CA ILE A 145 3.14 10.24 11.25
C ILE A 145 2.78 8.87 11.80
N GLU A 146 3.42 8.42 12.87
CA GLU A 146 3.13 7.09 13.46
C GLU A 146 1.70 6.97 13.99
N GLU A 147 1.18 8.02 14.64
CA GLU A 147 -0.21 8.01 15.08
C GLU A 147 -1.18 7.96 13.90
N LEU A 148 -0.90 8.69 12.81
CA LEU A 148 -1.73 8.73 11.61
C LEU A 148 -1.70 7.38 10.90
N ASP A 149 -0.50 6.82 10.70
CA ASP A 149 -0.29 5.52 10.07
C ASP A 149 -1.07 4.41 10.79
N MET A 150 -1.00 4.36 12.12
CA MET A 150 -1.80 3.39 12.88
C MET A 150 -3.31 3.57 12.70
N LEU A 151 -3.79 4.81 12.55
CA LEU A 151 -5.20 5.06 12.26
C LEU A 151 -5.55 4.58 10.87
N ASP A 152 -4.74 4.93 9.88
CA ASP A 152 -4.99 4.69 8.46
C ASP A 152 -4.77 3.20 8.10
N ILE A 153 -3.86 2.46 8.75
CA ILE A 153 -3.80 1.00 8.65
C ILE A 153 -5.08 0.32 9.12
N ASN A 154 -5.67 0.80 10.21
CA ASN A 154 -6.85 0.16 10.79
C ASN A 154 -8.12 0.39 9.99
N GLN A 155 -8.30 1.56 9.40
CA GLN A 155 -9.53 1.98 8.72
C GLN A 155 -9.21 2.81 7.48
N CYS A 156 -10.22 3.11 6.65
CA CYS A 156 -10.03 3.97 5.49
C CYS A 156 -9.47 5.34 5.87
N PRO A 157 -8.36 5.77 5.26
CA PRO A 157 -7.88 7.13 5.32
C PRO A 157 -8.94 8.14 4.92
N LYS A 158 -9.02 9.26 5.62
CA LYS A 158 -10.04 10.29 5.33
C LYS A 158 -9.98 10.82 3.90
N VAL A 159 -8.79 10.87 3.29
CA VAL A 159 -8.66 11.33 1.91
C VAL A 159 -9.33 10.36 0.94
N ILE A 160 -9.27 9.05 1.19
CA ILE A 160 -9.96 8.04 0.38
C ILE A 160 -11.48 8.24 0.45
N VAL A 161 -12.02 8.45 1.66
CA VAL A 161 -13.46 8.64 1.89
C VAL A 161 -13.97 9.97 1.30
N ASN A 162 -13.11 10.99 1.25
CA ASN A 162 -13.51 12.33 0.81
C ASN A 162 -13.47 12.54 -0.71
N ILE A 163 -12.88 11.62 -1.48
CA ILE A 163 -12.92 11.66 -2.94
C ILE A 163 -14.08 10.79 -3.45
N ASP A 164 -14.68 11.19 -4.55
CA ASP A 164 -15.79 10.46 -5.16
C ASP A 164 -15.29 9.21 -5.92
N ASN A 165 -14.91 8.18 -5.18
CA ASN A 165 -14.40 6.90 -5.69
C ASN A 165 -15.28 5.69 -5.35
N GLY A 166 -16.41 5.91 -4.67
CA GLY A 166 -17.33 4.85 -4.25
C GLY A 166 -17.09 4.32 -2.84
N ILE A 167 -16.02 4.73 -2.15
CA ILE A 167 -15.76 4.43 -0.73
C ILE A 167 -16.27 5.63 0.09
N ASN A 168 -17.24 5.41 0.97
CA ASN A 168 -17.97 6.50 1.62
C ASN A 168 -17.86 6.50 3.14
N ASP A 169 -17.31 5.43 3.72
CA ASP A 169 -17.16 5.28 5.17
C ASP A 169 -15.79 4.73 5.56
N VAL A 170 -15.29 5.16 6.71
CA VAL A 170 -13.98 4.72 7.21
C VAL A 170 -13.90 3.22 7.50
N SER A 171 -15.03 2.53 7.64
CA SER A 171 -15.07 1.09 7.85
C SER A 171 -15.01 0.27 6.55
N GLU A 172 -14.98 0.92 5.39
CA GLU A 172 -15.03 0.23 4.09
C GLU A 172 -13.65 -0.16 3.54
N CYS A 173 -12.57 0.13 4.24
CA CYS A 173 -11.24 -0.41 3.93
C CYS A 173 -10.36 -0.54 5.19
N GLY A 174 -9.11 -0.89 5.03
CA GLY A 174 -8.18 -1.10 6.12
C GLY A 174 -8.29 -2.46 6.79
N LYS A 175 -7.61 -2.59 7.92
CA LYS A 175 -7.54 -3.84 8.68
C LYS A 175 -8.91 -4.31 9.19
N ILE A 176 -9.81 -3.38 9.53
CA ILE A 176 -11.16 -3.72 10.01
C ILE A 176 -12.07 -4.26 8.92
N TYR A 177 -11.74 -4.04 7.65
CA TYR A 177 -12.54 -4.41 6.48
C TYR A 177 -12.12 -5.73 5.86
N THR A 178 -10.82 -5.90 5.58
CA THR A 178 -10.34 -7.07 4.85
C THR A 178 -10.50 -8.37 5.63
N ASP A 179 -10.94 -9.43 4.97
CA ASP A 179 -10.99 -10.79 5.52
C ASP A 179 -9.80 -11.67 5.10
N LYS A 180 -8.85 -11.11 4.32
CA LYS A 180 -7.68 -11.83 3.80
C LYS A 180 -6.61 -12.00 4.89
N PRO A 181 -6.29 -13.26 5.27
CA PRO A 181 -5.40 -13.50 6.41
C PRO A 181 -3.97 -12.99 6.23
N ASP A 182 -3.49 -12.86 5.01
CA ASP A 182 -2.16 -12.33 4.70
C ASP A 182 -2.10 -10.81 4.79
N ILE A 183 -3.14 -10.11 4.31
CA ILE A 183 -3.27 -8.66 4.48
C ILE A 183 -3.47 -8.33 5.96
N GLN A 184 -4.27 -9.10 6.70
CA GLN A 184 -4.43 -8.96 8.15
C GLN A 184 -3.08 -9.11 8.90
N ARG A 185 -2.22 -10.04 8.46
CA ARG A 185 -0.87 -10.20 9.05
C ARG A 185 0.06 -9.05 8.67
N LEU A 186 0.02 -8.60 7.41
CA LEU A 186 0.79 -7.43 6.96
C LEU A 186 0.43 -6.22 7.82
N TYR A 187 -0.84 -5.85 7.88
CA TYR A 187 -1.31 -4.71 8.68
C TYR A 187 -1.00 -4.87 10.17
N GLY A 188 -1.08 -6.10 10.71
CA GLY A 188 -0.65 -6.36 12.09
C GLY A 188 0.83 -6.08 12.33
N SER A 189 1.69 -6.40 11.34
CA SER A 189 3.12 -6.14 11.42
C SER A 189 3.46 -4.65 11.28
N LEU A 190 2.78 -3.94 10.38
CA LEU A 190 2.92 -2.49 10.22
C LEU A 190 2.52 -1.77 11.52
N LEU A 191 1.35 -2.09 12.09
CA LEU A 191 0.89 -1.54 13.37
C LEU A 191 1.90 -1.74 14.50
N GLU A 192 2.47 -2.95 14.63
CA GLU A 192 3.51 -3.22 15.65
C GLU A 192 4.77 -2.35 15.41
N GLY A 193 5.14 -2.15 14.16
CA GLY A 193 6.22 -1.26 13.76
C GLY A 193 5.95 0.18 14.19
N SER A 194 4.81 0.75 13.77
CA SER A 194 4.41 2.12 14.07
C SER A 194 4.26 2.38 15.57
N GLU A 195 3.74 1.40 16.35
CA GLU A 195 3.73 1.49 17.81
C GLU A 195 5.15 1.58 18.41
N ASN A 196 6.09 0.80 17.89
CA ASN A 196 7.48 0.85 18.37
C ASN A 196 8.16 2.17 17.99
N HIS A 197 7.87 2.70 16.82
CA HIS A 197 8.36 4.00 16.36
C HIS A 197 7.76 5.13 17.20
N LEU A 198 6.45 5.12 17.48
CA LEU A 198 5.80 6.09 18.36
C LEU A 198 6.43 6.10 19.75
N ARG A 199 6.66 4.92 20.37
CA ARG A 199 7.37 4.83 21.66
C ARG A 199 8.72 5.51 21.60
N ALA A 200 9.47 5.30 20.51
CA ALA A 200 10.79 5.90 20.36
C ALA A 200 10.73 7.42 20.17
N TYR A 201 9.80 7.93 19.37
CA TYR A 201 9.59 9.37 19.21
C TYR A 201 9.17 10.04 20.52
N VAL A 202 8.14 9.50 21.18
CA VAL A 202 7.65 10.06 22.44
C VAL A 202 8.73 10.07 23.53
N LEU A 203 9.51 9.00 23.65
CA LEU A 203 10.64 8.97 24.57
C LEU A 203 11.64 10.12 24.31
N ASN A 204 11.93 10.42 23.05
CA ASN A 204 12.85 11.50 22.70
C ASN A 204 12.21 12.91 22.86
N ILE A 205 10.91 13.04 22.64
CA ILE A 205 10.16 14.25 22.94
C ILE A 205 10.18 14.52 24.46
N GLU A 206 9.81 13.53 25.26
CA GLU A 206 9.69 13.67 26.72
C GLU A 206 11.02 13.91 27.41
N LYS A 207 12.15 13.46 26.87
CA LYS A 207 13.47 13.89 27.33
C LYS A 207 13.70 15.41 27.24
N LYS A 208 12.98 16.10 26.37
CA LYS A 208 13.10 17.55 26.14
C LYS A 208 12.06 18.37 26.88
N ILE A 209 10.84 17.81 27.03
CA ILE A 209 9.69 18.55 27.61
C ILE A 209 9.27 18.03 28.99
N GLY A 210 9.89 16.94 29.47
CA GLY A 210 9.52 16.25 30.70
C GLY A 210 8.67 15.01 30.46
N GLU A 211 8.88 13.99 31.25
CA GLU A 211 8.14 12.71 31.23
C GLU A 211 6.64 12.92 31.46
N GLY A 212 5.78 12.21 30.71
CA GLY A 212 4.33 12.28 30.80
C GLY A 212 3.70 13.54 30.18
N ASN A 213 4.48 14.40 29.50
CA ASN A 213 3.97 15.63 28.91
C ASN A 213 3.70 15.55 27.40
N TYR A 214 3.84 14.37 26.80
CA TYR A 214 3.42 14.19 25.42
C TYR A 214 1.90 14.20 25.29
N THR A 215 1.40 14.97 24.32
CA THR A 215 -0.02 15.04 23.99
C THR A 215 -0.23 14.38 22.62
N ALA A 216 -1.17 13.44 22.56
CA ALA A 216 -1.56 12.77 21.33
C ALA A 216 -2.01 13.75 20.25
N GLN A 217 -1.66 13.48 19.00
CA GLN A 217 -1.90 14.38 17.86
C GLN A 217 -3.00 13.89 16.93
N VAL A 218 -3.20 12.57 16.84
CA VAL A 218 -4.18 11.91 15.95
C VAL A 218 -5.03 10.90 16.70
N LEU A 219 -4.39 9.99 17.43
CA LEU A 219 -5.06 9.02 18.29
C LEU A 219 -5.62 9.69 19.55
N THR A 220 -6.45 8.98 20.31
CA THR A 220 -6.83 9.46 21.64
C THR A 220 -5.65 9.36 22.61
N GLN A 221 -5.61 10.21 23.63
CA GLN A 221 -4.56 10.14 24.64
C GLN A 221 -4.55 8.75 25.32
N GLU A 222 -5.71 8.16 25.57
CA GLU A 222 -5.84 6.82 26.14
C GLU A 222 -5.18 5.73 25.26
N GLN A 223 -5.34 5.82 23.93
CA GLN A 223 -4.71 4.89 23.01
C GLN A 223 -3.17 5.06 23.03
N VAL A 224 -2.70 6.31 22.99
CA VAL A 224 -1.26 6.60 23.07
C VAL A 224 -0.69 6.13 24.41
N ASP A 225 -1.35 6.38 25.53
CA ASP A 225 -0.90 5.94 26.86
C ASP A 225 -0.86 4.41 26.98
N ALA A 226 -1.83 3.71 26.39
CA ALA A 226 -1.81 2.25 26.31
C ALA A 226 -0.61 1.73 25.49
N ILE A 227 -0.30 2.37 24.33
CA ILE A 227 0.87 2.03 23.52
C ILE A 227 2.15 2.27 24.33
N LEU A 228 2.22 3.36 25.10
CA LEU A 228 3.38 3.71 25.91
C LEU A 228 3.50 2.87 27.19
N GLY A 229 2.47 2.09 27.55
CA GLY A 229 2.42 1.25 28.77
C GLY A 229 2.19 2.05 30.05
N ARG A 230 1.44 3.10 29.99
CA ARG A 230 1.10 3.99 31.12
C ARG A 230 -0.37 4.34 31.18
#